data_0755a1957088e3d482ef617b9cc79259
#
_entry.id   0755a1957088e3d482ef617b9cc79259
#
_cell.length_a   1.000
_cell.length_b   1.000
_cell.length_c   1.000
_cell.angle_alpha   90.00
_cell.angle_beta   90.00
_cell.angle_gamma   90.00
#
_symmetry.space_group_name_H-M   'P 1'
#
loop_
_entity.id
_entity.type
_entity.pdbx_description
1 polymer ?
#
loop_
_entity_poly.entity_id
_entity_poly.type
_entity_poly.pdbx_seq_one_letter_code
_entity_poly.pdbx_strand_id
1 'polypeptide(L)'
;MNKKLGFKLLILVLVTIAGLTAFYNHKEATSLNTKQYVQSTTPTLFFHGFGSSSNAENHMTEAAKKAGVTQTIITANVSKNGQVSLLGEIPKGAINPIIKVNYEDNRNADYAQDGKYAAAVIRKLQETYGFDKMNLVGHSMGNMSILFYMLENGQDEKLPELQKQVNIANHVNGLEGRDLPEDLRILDDQTGQPSAMSLTYQKLLGLREVYPQEQVDVLNIYGDFKNESDGSVLNTSSRSLKYLLVENAKSYQEKKITGQLAQHSQLHENPEVDELLIDFLWKK
;
A
#
# COMPACT_ATOMS: atom_id res chain seq x y z
N MET A 1 7.13 -55.60 -28.77
CA MET A 1 7.44 -54.35 -28.05
C MET A 1 6.92 -54.46 -26.62
N ASN A 2 7.80 -54.39 -25.64
CA ASN A 2 7.50 -54.78 -24.25
C ASN A 2 6.55 -53.75 -23.59
N LYS A 3 5.32 -54.16 -23.22
CA LYS A 3 4.31 -53.25 -22.60
C LYS A 3 4.85 -52.43 -21.42
N LYS A 4 5.82 -52.98 -20.66
CA LYS A 4 6.50 -52.29 -19.56
C LYS A 4 7.43 -51.16 -20.05
N LEU A 5 8.02 -51.29 -21.24
CA LEU A 5 8.90 -50.26 -21.83
C LEU A 5 8.05 -49.07 -22.36
N GLY A 6 6.91 -49.36 -23.01
CA GLY A 6 6.00 -48.33 -23.49
C GLY A 6 5.37 -47.51 -22.35
N PHE A 7 5.03 -48.16 -21.21
CA PHE A 7 4.50 -47.47 -20.04
C PHE A 7 5.54 -46.57 -19.36
N LYS A 8 6.80 -47.00 -19.23
CA LYS A 8 7.88 -46.16 -18.72
C LYS A 8 8.19 -44.97 -19.63
N LEU A 9 8.13 -45.15 -20.93
CA LEU A 9 8.32 -44.04 -21.89
C LEU A 9 7.19 -43.01 -21.80
N LEU A 10 5.94 -43.47 -21.65
CA LEU A 10 4.79 -42.60 -21.49
C LEU A 10 4.88 -41.75 -20.20
N ILE A 11 5.28 -42.36 -19.07
CA ILE A 11 5.49 -41.63 -17.81
C ILE A 11 6.61 -40.57 -17.95
N LEU A 12 7.72 -40.92 -18.62
CA LEU A 12 8.83 -39.98 -18.82
C LEU A 12 8.38 -38.76 -19.66
N VAL A 13 7.59 -38.99 -20.71
CA VAL A 13 7.05 -37.92 -21.57
C VAL A 13 6.08 -37.04 -20.79
N LEU A 14 5.20 -37.61 -19.96
CA LEU A 14 4.28 -36.85 -19.13
C LEU A 14 5.01 -35.99 -18.06
N VAL A 15 6.06 -36.53 -17.44
CA VAL A 15 6.87 -35.77 -16.46
C VAL A 15 7.66 -34.66 -17.14
N THR A 16 8.18 -34.86 -18.35
CA THR A 16 8.87 -33.81 -19.11
C THR A 16 7.91 -32.72 -19.58
N ILE A 17 6.70 -33.08 -20.03
CA ILE A 17 5.67 -32.08 -20.40
C ILE A 17 5.22 -31.29 -19.18
N ALA A 18 4.95 -31.95 -18.04
CA ALA A 18 4.59 -31.27 -16.79
C ALA A 18 5.72 -30.34 -16.29
N GLY A 19 6.98 -30.78 -16.39
CA GLY A 19 8.15 -29.98 -16.06
C GLY A 19 8.33 -28.78 -16.99
N LEU A 20 8.10 -28.94 -18.29
CA LEU A 20 8.17 -27.85 -19.27
C LEU A 20 7.03 -26.85 -19.10
N THR A 21 5.80 -27.31 -18.84
CA THR A 21 4.66 -26.42 -18.55
C THR A 21 4.84 -25.66 -17.23
N ALA A 22 5.33 -26.32 -16.18
CA ALA A 22 5.63 -25.65 -14.91
C ALA A 22 6.76 -24.61 -15.07
N PHE A 23 7.81 -24.94 -15.82
CA PHE A 23 8.91 -24.00 -16.13
C PHE A 23 8.43 -22.83 -17.00
N TYR A 24 7.59 -23.09 -18.01
CA TYR A 24 7.03 -22.06 -18.88
C TYR A 24 6.09 -21.13 -18.11
N ASN A 25 5.18 -21.68 -17.30
CA ASN A 25 4.30 -20.93 -16.42
C ASN A 25 5.08 -20.12 -15.36
N HIS A 26 6.17 -20.69 -14.81
CA HIS A 26 7.03 -19.98 -13.87
C HIS A 26 7.80 -18.84 -14.55
N LYS A 27 8.25 -19.03 -15.79
CA LYS A 27 8.95 -18.02 -16.57
C LYS A 27 8.01 -16.89 -17.02
N GLU A 28 6.76 -17.18 -17.38
CA GLU A 28 5.75 -16.16 -17.68
C GLU A 28 5.36 -15.36 -16.42
N ALA A 29 5.21 -16.03 -15.29
CA ALA A 29 4.88 -15.39 -13.99
C ALA A 29 6.00 -14.47 -13.46
N THR A 30 7.20 -14.52 -14.02
CA THR A 30 8.36 -13.70 -13.60
C THR A 30 8.80 -12.65 -14.64
N SER A 31 8.15 -12.58 -15.81
CA SER A 31 8.48 -11.58 -16.82
C SER A 31 7.72 -10.27 -16.61
N LEU A 32 8.38 -9.13 -16.88
CA LEU A 32 7.72 -7.82 -16.83
C LEU A 32 6.71 -7.68 -17.97
N ASN A 33 5.51 -7.21 -17.63
CA ASN A 33 4.46 -6.89 -18.61
C ASN A 33 4.59 -5.44 -19.08
N THR A 34 5.58 -5.21 -19.94
CA THR A 34 5.93 -3.88 -20.45
C THR A 34 4.85 -3.26 -21.33
N LYS A 35 3.88 -4.04 -21.84
CA LYS A 35 2.77 -3.53 -22.64
C LYS A 35 1.70 -2.85 -21.78
N GLN A 36 1.41 -3.43 -20.62
CA GLN A 36 0.31 -3.01 -19.76
C GLN A 36 0.75 -1.99 -18.70
N TYR A 37 1.97 -2.13 -18.17
CA TYR A 37 2.43 -1.34 -17.04
C TYR A 37 3.57 -0.39 -17.38
N VAL A 38 3.59 0.75 -16.69
CA VAL A 38 4.68 1.72 -16.77
C VAL A 38 5.99 1.09 -16.35
N GLN A 39 7.08 1.52 -16.98
CA GLN A 39 8.43 1.06 -16.68
C GLN A 39 9.17 2.20 -15.98
N SER A 40 9.10 2.23 -14.65
CA SER A 40 9.70 3.28 -13.83
C SER A 40 10.67 2.70 -12.81
N THR A 41 11.67 3.46 -12.41
CA THR A 41 12.52 3.15 -11.25
C THR A 41 11.95 3.67 -9.93
N THR A 42 10.78 4.32 -9.97
CA THR A 42 10.08 4.83 -8.78
C THR A 42 9.68 3.70 -7.85
N PRO A 43 10.16 3.67 -6.60
CA PRO A 43 9.78 2.66 -5.63
C PRO A 43 8.36 2.87 -5.12
N THR A 44 7.70 1.77 -4.72
CA THR A 44 6.43 1.79 -4.00
C THR A 44 6.62 1.17 -2.62
N LEU A 45 6.35 1.94 -1.56
CA LEU A 45 6.50 1.52 -0.18
C LEU A 45 5.14 1.13 0.41
N PHE A 46 5.08 -0.03 1.05
CA PHE A 46 3.88 -0.57 1.69
C PHE A 46 4.04 -0.56 3.20
N PHE A 47 3.03 -0.04 3.92
CA PHE A 47 3.01 0.14 5.36
C PHE A 47 1.85 -0.63 5.99
N HIS A 48 2.17 -1.58 6.87
CA HIS A 48 1.20 -2.46 7.53
C HIS A 48 0.41 -1.81 8.68
N GLY A 49 -0.66 -2.47 9.09
CA GLY A 49 -1.51 -2.06 10.20
C GLY A 49 -0.96 -2.40 11.58
N PHE A 50 -1.67 -1.94 12.63
CA PHE A 50 -1.34 -2.16 14.04
C PHE A 50 -1.26 -3.63 14.41
N GLY A 51 -0.21 -4.01 15.13
CA GLY A 51 0.02 -5.38 15.60
C GLY A 51 0.37 -6.39 14.49
N SER A 52 0.56 -5.92 13.26
CA SER A 52 0.90 -6.72 12.09
C SER A 52 2.41 -6.69 11.78
N SER A 53 2.78 -7.08 10.58
CA SER A 53 4.14 -7.05 10.06
C SER A 53 4.11 -6.92 8.54
N SER A 54 5.27 -6.82 7.90
CA SER A 54 5.40 -6.81 6.43
C SER A 54 4.78 -8.02 5.72
N ASN A 55 4.37 -9.06 6.45
CA ASN A 55 3.66 -10.21 5.86
C ASN A 55 2.24 -9.85 5.42
N ALA A 56 1.60 -8.83 6.03
CA ALA A 56 0.28 -8.36 5.62
C ALA A 56 0.26 -7.81 4.18
N GLU A 57 1.39 -7.33 3.68
CA GLU A 57 1.50 -6.83 2.30
C GLU A 57 1.81 -7.93 1.27
N ASN A 58 2.02 -9.19 1.71
CA ASN A 58 2.42 -10.27 0.79
C ASN A 58 1.41 -10.47 -0.33
N HIS A 59 0.11 -10.50 -0.02
CA HIS A 59 -0.93 -10.74 -1.02
C HIS A 59 -0.88 -9.69 -2.13
N MET A 60 -0.93 -8.42 -1.78
CA MET A 60 -0.89 -7.29 -2.73
C MET A 60 0.42 -7.24 -3.52
N THR A 61 1.58 -7.42 -2.86
CA THR A 61 2.89 -7.31 -3.50
C THR A 61 3.20 -8.49 -4.41
N GLU A 62 2.80 -9.72 -4.03
CA GLU A 62 2.93 -10.89 -4.89
C GLU A 62 1.93 -10.86 -6.05
N ALA A 63 0.72 -10.28 -5.87
CA ALA A 63 -0.21 -10.04 -6.96
C ALA A 63 0.41 -9.10 -8.01
N ALA A 64 1.04 -8.00 -7.59
CA ALA A 64 1.76 -7.08 -8.48
C ALA A 64 2.92 -7.78 -9.22
N LYS A 65 3.69 -8.60 -8.52
CA LYS A 65 4.77 -9.40 -9.12
C LYS A 65 4.23 -10.42 -10.13
N LYS A 66 3.17 -11.13 -9.77
CA LYS A 66 2.49 -12.10 -10.65
C LYS A 66 1.90 -11.45 -11.90
N ALA A 67 1.39 -10.22 -11.78
CA ALA A 67 0.90 -9.44 -12.91
C ALA A 67 2.03 -8.95 -13.85
N GLY A 68 3.29 -9.05 -13.43
CA GLY A 68 4.45 -8.59 -14.19
C GLY A 68 4.73 -7.09 -14.04
N VAL A 69 4.29 -6.48 -12.94
CA VAL A 69 4.58 -5.08 -12.60
C VAL A 69 6.05 -4.92 -12.21
N THR A 70 6.55 -5.83 -11.39
CA THR A 70 7.91 -5.81 -10.82
C THR A 70 8.49 -7.22 -10.71
N GLN A 71 9.81 -7.28 -10.60
CA GLN A 71 10.55 -8.49 -10.21
C GLN A 71 11.28 -8.30 -8.86
N THR A 72 11.23 -7.10 -8.30
CA THR A 72 12.02 -6.71 -7.13
C THR A 72 11.11 -6.33 -5.96
N ILE A 73 11.13 -7.16 -4.92
CA ILE A 73 10.45 -6.92 -3.65
C ILE A 73 11.49 -7.09 -2.55
N ILE A 74 11.66 -6.08 -1.71
CA ILE A 74 12.54 -6.13 -0.53
C ILE A 74 11.77 -5.76 0.73
N THR A 75 12.39 -5.93 1.90
CA THR A 75 11.82 -5.50 3.18
C THR A 75 12.73 -4.47 3.86
N ALA A 76 12.15 -3.38 4.34
CA ALA A 76 12.81 -2.42 5.21
C ALA A 76 12.35 -2.65 6.65
N ASN A 77 13.23 -3.16 7.51
CA ASN A 77 12.95 -3.36 8.92
C ASN A 77 13.33 -2.12 9.71
N VAL A 78 12.40 -1.63 10.53
CA VAL A 78 12.59 -0.48 11.41
C VAL A 78 12.58 -0.98 12.86
N SER A 79 13.69 -0.81 13.55
CA SER A 79 13.82 -1.14 14.97
C SER A 79 13.06 -0.13 15.84
N LYS A 80 12.82 -0.46 17.11
CA LYS A 80 12.12 0.43 18.07
C LYS A 80 12.79 1.79 18.27
N ASN A 81 14.09 1.88 18.02
CA ASN A 81 14.83 3.15 18.07
C ASN A 81 14.95 3.87 16.71
N GLY A 82 14.21 3.41 15.67
CA GLY A 82 14.17 4.04 14.37
C GLY A 82 15.33 3.69 13.43
N GLN A 83 16.19 2.73 13.78
CA GLN A 83 17.23 2.28 12.86
C GLN A 83 16.64 1.40 11.75
N VAL A 84 17.05 1.64 10.51
CA VAL A 84 16.53 0.92 9.33
C VAL A 84 17.59 -0.02 8.78
N SER A 85 17.19 -1.28 8.60
CA SER A 85 17.95 -2.30 7.88
C SER A 85 17.16 -2.83 6.68
N LEU A 86 17.85 -3.07 5.57
CA LEU A 86 17.23 -3.57 4.34
C LEU A 86 17.51 -5.07 4.21
N LEU A 87 16.46 -5.85 3.98
CA LEU A 87 16.54 -7.27 3.66
C LEU A 87 16.24 -7.46 2.18
N GLY A 88 17.26 -7.80 1.40
CA GLY A 88 17.27 -7.83 -0.06
C GLY A 88 17.97 -6.61 -0.66
N GLU A 89 18.10 -6.60 -1.98
CA GLU A 89 18.72 -5.53 -2.76
C GLU A 89 17.79 -5.08 -3.89
N ILE A 90 17.88 -3.81 -4.25
CA ILE A 90 17.26 -3.26 -5.44
C ILE A 90 18.34 -3.11 -6.51
N PRO A 91 18.35 -3.97 -7.55
CA PRO A 91 19.31 -3.86 -8.65
C PRO A 91 19.22 -2.51 -9.35
N LYS A 92 20.33 -2.01 -9.86
CA LYS A 92 20.35 -0.78 -10.65
C LYS A 92 19.40 -0.90 -11.85
N GLY A 93 18.47 0.04 -11.98
CA GLY A 93 17.48 0.03 -13.05
C GLY A 93 16.31 -0.95 -12.82
N ALA A 94 16.13 -1.47 -11.59
CA ALA A 94 14.96 -2.27 -11.25
C ALA A 94 13.67 -1.52 -11.57
N ILE A 95 12.74 -2.21 -12.20
CA ILE A 95 11.46 -1.64 -12.63
C ILE A 95 10.42 -1.79 -11.53
N ASN A 96 9.79 -0.66 -11.16
CA ASN A 96 8.74 -0.59 -10.15
C ASN A 96 9.09 -1.35 -8.86
N PRO A 97 10.27 -1.12 -8.25
CA PRO A 97 10.67 -1.88 -7.07
C PRO A 97 9.67 -1.66 -5.93
N ILE A 98 9.37 -2.73 -5.20
CA ILE A 98 8.45 -2.70 -4.06
C ILE A 98 9.23 -2.89 -2.77
N ILE A 99 8.92 -2.07 -1.77
CA ILE A 99 9.50 -2.14 -0.44
C ILE A 99 8.39 -2.37 0.57
N LYS A 100 8.42 -3.50 1.28
CA LYS A 100 7.54 -3.75 2.42
C LYS A 100 8.19 -3.20 3.68
N VAL A 101 7.54 -2.27 4.34
CA VAL A 101 8.03 -1.70 5.60
C VAL A 101 7.58 -2.59 6.76
N ASN A 102 8.51 -2.90 7.67
CA ASN A 102 8.25 -3.75 8.83
C ASN A 102 8.68 -3.04 10.11
N TYR A 103 7.73 -2.72 10.97
CA TYR A 103 7.98 -2.08 12.26
C TYR A 103 8.17 -3.12 13.36
N GLU A 104 9.28 -3.07 14.07
CA GLU A 104 9.51 -3.85 15.30
C GLU A 104 8.55 -3.40 16.41
N ASP A 105 8.28 -2.08 16.47
CA ASP A 105 7.30 -1.47 17.38
C ASP A 105 5.91 -1.39 16.73
N ASN A 106 5.42 -2.53 16.25
CA ASN A 106 4.18 -2.64 15.49
C ASN A 106 2.89 -2.38 16.28
N ARG A 107 2.99 -2.12 17.59
CA ARG A 107 1.87 -1.77 18.49
C ARG A 107 2.00 -0.37 19.08
N ASN A 108 2.88 0.46 18.50
CA ASN A 108 2.98 1.85 18.87
C ASN A 108 1.64 2.56 18.59
N ALA A 109 1.19 3.37 19.54
CA ALA A 109 -0.03 4.16 19.41
C ALA A 109 0.27 5.65 19.16
N ASP A 110 1.54 6.03 19.07
CA ASP A 110 2.00 7.38 18.73
C ASP A 110 2.21 7.48 17.21
N TYR A 111 1.21 7.96 16.51
CA TYR A 111 1.26 8.13 15.06
C TYR A 111 2.36 9.11 14.59
N ALA A 112 2.73 10.09 15.43
CA ALA A 112 3.85 10.97 15.11
C ALA A 112 5.18 10.20 15.10
N GLN A 113 5.34 9.21 16.02
CA GLN A 113 6.50 8.32 15.98
C GLN A 113 6.48 7.41 14.75
N ASP A 114 5.30 6.93 14.34
CA ASP A 114 5.16 6.13 13.12
C ASP A 114 5.54 6.93 11.86
N GLY A 115 5.17 8.23 11.83
CA GLY A 115 5.63 9.16 10.79
C GLY A 115 7.15 9.31 10.73
N LYS A 116 7.82 9.36 11.90
CA LYS A 116 9.29 9.38 11.98
C LYS A 116 9.93 8.09 11.49
N TYR A 117 9.31 6.93 11.77
CA TYR A 117 9.75 5.64 11.24
C TYR A 117 9.64 5.61 9.70
N ALA A 118 8.53 6.12 9.15
CA ALA A 118 8.36 6.24 7.70
C ALA A 118 9.44 7.15 7.10
N ALA A 119 9.73 8.31 7.71
CA ALA A 119 10.79 9.22 7.29
C ALA A 119 12.17 8.55 7.32
N ALA A 120 12.47 7.75 8.34
CA ALA A 120 13.74 7.03 8.44
C ALA A 120 13.91 6.02 7.29
N VAL A 121 12.85 5.28 6.93
CA VAL A 121 12.85 4.36 5.79
C VAL A 121 13.09 5.11 4.47
N ILE A 122 12.35 6.19 4.23
CA ILE A 122 12.45 6.99 3.00
C ILE A 122 13.86 7.55 2.84
N ARG A 123 14.43 8.17 3.89
CA ARG A 123 15.81 8.68 3.88
C ARG A 123 16.82 7.55 3.63
N LYS A 124 16.68 6.41 4.29
CA LYS A 124 17.57 5.25 4.10
C LYS A 124 17.56 4.75 2.66
N LEU A 125 16.37 4.67 2.03
CA LEU A 125 16.25 4.25 0.63
C LEU A 125 16.83 5.29 -0.33
N GLN A 126 16.59 6.57 -0.08
CA GLN A 126 17.17 7.67 -0.86
C GLN A 126 18.71 7.66 -0.77
N GLU A 127 19.28 7.54 0.42
CA GLU A 127 20.72 7.46 0.64
C GLU A 127 21.35 6.23 -0.03
N THR A 128 20.66 5.11 -0.03
CA THR A 128 21.19 3.84 -0.55
C THR A 128 21.06 3.72 -2.06
N TYR A 129 19.95 4.20 -2.64
CA TYR A 129 19.61 3.96 -4.05
C TYR A 129 19.43 5.22 -4.89
N GLY A 130 19.40 6.41 -4.27
CA GLY A 130 19.29 7.68 -4.98
C GLY A 130 17.91 7.95 -5.59
N PHE A 131 16.82 7.43 -4.99
CA PHE A 131 15.46 7.69 -5.48
C PHE A 131 15.08 9.16 -5.28
N ASP A 132 14.49 9.75 -6.32
CA ASP A 132 13.95 11.11 -6.33
C ASP A 132 12.42 11.16 -6.32
N LYS A 133 11.77 10.01 -6.52
CA LYS A 133 10.31 9.83 -6.54
C LYS A 133 9.91 8.58 -5.78
N MET A 134 8.67 8.56 -5.28
CA MET A 134 8.11 7.41 -4.57
C MET A 134 6.60 7.34 -4.68
N ASN A 135 6.04 6.14 -4.46
CA ASN A 135 4.63 5.92 -4.17
C ASN A 135 4.49 5.32 -2.77
N LEU A 136 3.40 5.65 -2.07
CA LEU A 136 3.13 5.16 -0.72
C LEU A 136 1.78 4.44 -0.68
N VAL A 137 1.74 3.28 -0.04
CA VAL A 137 0.54 2.45 0.17
C VAL A 137 0.44 2.14 1.65
N GLY A 138 -0.67 2.48 2.28
CA GLY A 138 -0.92 2.20 3.70
C GLY A 138 -2.16 1.35 3.90
N HIS A 139 -2.09 0.39 4.83
CA HIS A 139 -3.25 -0.31 5.37
C HIS A 139 -3.42 0.06 6.85
N SER A 140 -4.64 0.45 7.25
CA SER A 140 -4.98 0.77 8.65
C SER A 140 -4.00 1.79 9.27
N MET A 141 -3.28 1.44 10.34
CA MET A 141 -2.25 2.28 10.98
C MET A 141 -1.15 2.74 9.99
N GLY A 142 -0.84 1.93 8.95
CA GLY A 142 0.12 2.32 7.92
C GLY A 142 -0.26 3.61 7.19
N ASN A 143 -1.56 3.92 7.09
CA ASN A 143 -2.01 5.21 6.56
C ASN A 143 -1.62 6.36 7.50
N MET A 144 -1.69 6.16 8.81
CA MET A 144 -1.31 7.18 9.79
C MET A 144 0.19 7.45 9.73
N SER A 145 1.02 6.41 9.51
CA SER A 145 2.46 6.57 9.26
C SER A 145 2.72 7.48 8.07
N ILE A 146 1.98 7.29 6.97
CA ILE A 146 2.10 8.12 5.75
C ILE A 146 1.63 9.55 6.01
N LEU A 147 0.47 9.73 6.63
CA LEU A 147 -0.12 11.05 6.83
C LEU A 147 0.71 11.90 7.81
N PHE A 148 1.23 11.31 8.89
CA PHE A 148 2.12 12.01 9.82
C PHE A 148 3.50 12.27 9.21
N TYR A 149 4.01 11.36 8.34
CA TYR A 149 5.19 11.66 7.53
C TYR A 149 4.97 12.87 6.63
N MET A 150 3.85 12.93 5.90
CA MET A 150 3.53 14.03 5.00
C MET A 150 3.28 15.34 5.76
N LEU A 151 2.67 15.27 6.94
CA LEU A 151 2.44 16.45 7.79
C LEU A 151 3.77 17.15 8.18
N GLU A 152 4.82 16.36 8.45
CA GLU A 152 6.12 16.89 8.86
C GLU A 152 7.08 17.17 7.69
N ASN A 153 6.92 16.44 6.56
CA ASN A 153 7.93 16.45 5.48
C ASN A 153 7.34 16.78 4.10
N GLY A 154 6.05 17.06 3.98
CA GLY A 154 5.37 17.22 2.68
C GLY A 154 5.92 18.34 1.79
N GLN A 155 6.63 19.31 2.37
CA GLN A 155 7.29 20.43 1.66
C GLN A 155 8.82 20.34 1.67
N ASP A 156 9.42 19.24 2.12
CA ASP A 156 10.88 19.07 2.11
C ASP A 156 11.36 18.61 0.72
N GLU A 157 11.76 19.57 -0.12
CA GLU A 157 12.28 19.34 -1.48
C GLU A 157 13.53 18.44 -1.54
N LYS A 158 14.17 18.15 -0.41
CA LYS A 158 15.32 17.24 -0.33
C LYS A 158 14.93 15.77 -0.29
N LEU A 159 13.67 15.49 -0.01
CA LEU A 159 13.12 14.12 0.05
C LEU A 159 12.51 13.73 -1.30
N PRO A 160 12.38 12.42 -1.56
CA PRO A 160 11.73 11.95 -2.79
C PRO A 160 10.30 12.49 -2.93
N GLU A 161 9.97 12.97 -4.14
CA GLU A 161 8.64 13.45 -4.47
C GLU A 161 7.60 12.33 -4.37
N LEU A 162 6.53 12.54 -3.61
CA LEU A 162 5.39 11.64 -3.61
C LEU A 162 4.59 11.79 -4.93
N GLN A 163 4.43 10.68 -5.67
CA GLN A 163 3.70 10.68 -6.93
C GLN A 163 2.28 10.12 -6.77
N LYS A 164 2.15 9.00 -6.05
CA LYS A 164 0.86 8.34 -5.81
C LYS A 164 0.76 7.89 -4.36
N GLN A 165 -0.44 8.05 -3.79
CA GLN A 165 -0.77 7.59 -2.44
C GLN A 165 -2.02 6.72 -2.48
N VAL A 166 -1.92 5.51 -1.95
CA VAL A 166 -3.07 4.60 -1.76
C VAL A 166 -3.32 4.40 -0.28
N ASN A 167 -4.55 4.61 0.13
CA ASN A 167 -5.01 4.45 1.50
C ASN A 167 -6.04 3.32 1.54
N ILE A 168 -5.77 2.26 2.29
CA ILE A 168 -6.64 1.09 2.45
C ILE A 168 -7.09 1.03 3.90
N ALA A 169 -8.41 0.95 4.15
CA ALA A 169 -8.98 0.88 5.49
C ALA A 169 -8.46 1.97 6.44
N ASN A 170 -8.31 3.21 5.95
CA ASN A 170 -7.78 4.28 6.76
C ASN A 170 -8.81 4.74 7.83
N HIS A 171 -8.30 5.15 8.99
CA HIS A 171 -9.11 5.56 10.14
C HIS A 171 -8.75 6.99 10.60
N VAL A 172 -8.56 7.89 9.65
CA VAL A 172 -8.05 9.24 9.92
C VAL A 172 -8.86 10.02 10.92
N ASN A 173 -10.18 9.77 11.02
CA ASN A 173 -11.07 10.44 11.95
C ASN A 173 -11.61 9.52 13.06
N GLY A 174 -10.81 8.52 13.44
CA GLY A 174 -11.07 7.66 14.58
C GLY A 174 -11.53 6.25 14.22
N LEU A 175 -11.39 5.35 15.20
CA LEU A 175 -11.78 3.94 15.20
C LEU A 175 -13.02 3.73 16.06
N GLU A 176 -13.88 2.80 15.66
CA GLU A 176 -15.04 2.39 16.47
C GLU A 176 -14.59 1.91 17.86
N GLY A 177 -15.31 2.39 18.90
CA GLY A 177 -15.02 2.04 20.29
C GLY A 177 -13.75 2.63 20.89
N ARG A 178 -13.04 3.53 20.18
CA ARG A 178 -11.81 4.14 20.66
C ARG A 178 -11.87 5.68 20.69
N ASP A 179 -11.78 6.32 19.55
CA ASP A 179 -11.63 7.77 19.40
C ASP A 179 -12.51 8.34 18.27
N LEU A 180 -13.46 7.53 17.79
CA LEU A 180 -14.43 7.95 16.78
C LEU A 180 -15.36 9.03 17.40
N PRO A 181 -15.51 10.20 16.75
CA PRO A 181 -16.49 11.18 17.18
C PRO A 181 -17.93 10.64 17.11
N GLU A 182 -18.77 11.01 18.10
CA GLU A 182 -20.19 10.67 18.08
C GLU A 182 -20.88 11.27 16.86
N ASP A 183 -21.83 10.55 16.27
CA ASP A 183 -22.63 10.99 15.12
C ASP A 183 -21.81 11.53 13.93
N LEU A 184 -20.63 10.98 13.69
CA LEU A 184 -19.77 11.38 12.59
C LEU A 184 -20.48 11.18 11.24
N ARG A 185 -20.61 12.26 10.48
CA ARG A 185 -21.22 12.31 9.15
C ARG A 185 -20.31 13.08 8.19
N ILE A 186 -20.45 12.81 6.90
CA ILE A 186 -19.89 13.67 5.85
C ILE A 186 -20.94 14.76 5.55
N LEU A 187 -20.57 16.02 5.73
CA LEU A 187 -21.45 17.18 5.51
C LEU A 187 -21.52 17.56 4.03
N ASP A 188 -20.44 17.31 3.29
CA ASP A 188 -20.31 17.64 1.88
C ASP A 188 -19.51 16.55 1.16
N ASP A 189 -20.14 15.84 0.26
CA ASP A 189 -19.51 14.77 -0.52
C ASP A 189 -18.44 15.27 -1.51
N GLN A 190 -18.51 16.54 -1.92
CA GLN A 190 -17.51 17.11 -2.82
C GLN A 190 -16.17 17.32 -2.12
N THR A 191 -16.21 17.84 -0.92
CA THR A 191 -15.02 18.12 -0.12
C THR A 191 -14.65 17.00 0.85
N GLY A 192 -15.60 16.15 1.24
CA GLY A 192 -15.44 15.14 2.29
C GLY A 192 -15.44 15.72 3.71
N GLN A 193 -15.95 16.96 3.91
CA GLN A 193 -15.94 17.64 5.20
C GLN A 193 -16.72 16.83 6.26
N PRO A 194 -16.06 16.44 7.39
CA PRO A 194 -16.73 15.73 8.46
C PRO A 194 -17.51 16.67 9.40
N SER A 195 -18.59 16.17 10.03
CA SER A 195 -19.39 16.91 11.01
C SER A 195 -18.68 17.09 12.35
N ALA A 196 -17.73 16.23 12.67
CA ALA A 196 -16.96 16.22 13.91
C ALA A 196 -15.54 15.71 13.64
N MET A 197 -14.60 16.04 14.51
CA MET A 197 -13.18 15.77 14.31
C MET A 197 -12.57 15.22 15.60
N SER A 198 -11.96 14.02 15.52
CA SER A 198 -11.15 13.51 16.61
C SER A 198 -9.91 14.38 16.86
N LEU A 199 -9.27 14.24 18.03
CA LEU A 199 -8.04 14.98 18.33
C LEU A 199 -6.91 14.68 17.33
N THR A 200 -6.84 13.45 16.86
CA THR A 200 -5.88 13.03 15.83
C THR A 200 -6.18 13.72 14.50
N TYR A 201 -7.45 13.75 14.10
CA TYR A 201 -7.87 14.42 12.86
C TYR A 201 -7.57 15.92 12.88
N GLN A 202 -7.79 16.58 14.02
CA GLN A 202 -7.48 18.00 14.18
C GLN A 202 -6.00 18.31 13.95
N LYS A 203 -5.09 17.42 14.38
CA LYS A 203 -3.66 17.54 14.07
C LYS A 203 -3.40 17.40 12.56
N LEU A 204 -4.09 16.47 11.91
CA LEU A 204 -3.95 16.22 10.47
C LEU A 204 -4.51 17.34 9.59
N LEU A 205 -5.29 18.30 10.12
CA LEU A 205 -5.74 19.47 9.34
C LEU A 205 -4.56 20.26 8.74
N GLY A 206 -3.40 20.24 9.38
CA GLY A 206 -2.18 20.84 8.81
C GLY A 206 -1.79 20.31 7.44
N LEU A 207 -2.25 19.11 7.05
CA LEU A 207 -2.04 18.58 5.69
C LEU A 207 -2.64 19.48 4.60
N ARG A 208 -3.72 20.18 4.89
CA ARG A 208 -4.34 21.14 3.95
C ARG A 208 -3.39 22.28 3.55
N GLU A 209 -2.35 22.53 4.34
CA GLU A 209 -1.34 23.56 4.09
C GLU A 209 -0.05 23.00 3.52
N VAL A 210 0.34 21.78 3.95
CA VAL A 210 1.67 21.22 3.62
C VAL A 210 1.65 20.10 2.58
N TYR A 211 0.46 19.56 2.24
CA TYR A 211 0.38 18.50 1.22
C TYR A 211 0.74 19.07 -0.16
N PRO A 212 1.55 18.35 -0.98
CA PRO A 212 2.03 18.87 -2.27
C PRO A 212 0.88 19.23 -3.22
N GLN A 213 0.91 20.44 -3.76
CA GLN A 213 -0.14 20.94 -4.64
C GLN A 213 -0.05 20.36 -6.05
N GLU A 214 -1.16 19.86 -6.58
CA GLU A 214 -1.32 19.31 -7.94
C GLU A 214 -0.27 18.26 -8.34
N GLN A 215 0.30 17.58 -7.36
CA GLN A 215 1.39 16.62 -7.59
C GLN A 215 0.94 15.18 -7.40
N VAL A 216 0.18 14.87 -6.36
CA VAL A 216 -0.09 13.51 -5.90
C VAL A 216 -1.44 13.01 -6.38
N ASP A 217 -1.44 11.88 -7.09
CA ASP A 217 -2.66 11.12 -7.34
C ASP A 217 -3.01 10.27 -6.11
N VAL A 218 -4.23 10.40 -5.58
CA VAL A 218 -4.69 9.75 -4.33
C VAL A 218 -5.81 8.77 -4.61
N LEU A 219 -5.70 7.55 -4.06
CA LEU A 219 -6.76 6.54 -4.03
C LEU A 219 -7.08 6.14 -2.59
N ASN A 220 -8.34 6.28 -2.20
CA ASN A 220 -8.87 5.84 -0.91
C ASN A 220 -9.77 4.64 -1.09
N ILE A 221 -9.39 3.47 -0.55
CA ILE A 221 -10.14 2.21 -0.59
C ILE A 221 -10.68 1.93 0.81
N TYR A 222 -11.99 1.79 0.95
CA TYR A 222 -12.62 1.49 2.23
C TYR A 222 -13.64 0.36 2.10
N GLY A 223 -13.81 -0.39 3.18
CA GLY A 223 -14.68 -1.55 3.23
C GLY A 223 -16.07 -1.22 3.78
N ASP A 224 -17.09 -1.80 3.18
CA ASP A 224 -18.46 -1.85 3.72
C ASP A 224 -18.85 -3.32 3.90
N PHE A 225 -18.34 -3.90 4.98
CA PHE A 225 -18.63 -5.27 5.38
C PHE A 225 -20.01 -5.36 6.02
N LYS A 226 -20.33 -4.39 6.89
CA LYS A 226 -21.62 -4.32 7.59
C LYS A 226 -21.84 -2.91 8.19
N ASN A 227 -23.04 -2.36 8.00
CA ASN A 227 -23.47 -1.10 8.62
C ASN A 227 -22.55 0.08 8.30
N GLU A 228 -22.16 0.24 7.04
CA GLU A 228 -21.23 1.30 6.60
C GLU A 228 -19.88 1.29 7.33
N SER A 229 -19.40 0.09 7.64
CA SER A 229 -18.15 -0.16 8.34
C SER A 229 -17.45 -1.40 7.78
N ASP A 230 -16.11 -1.42 7.85
CA ASP A 230 -15.31 -2.62 7.61
C ASP A 230 -15.22 -3.54 8.85
N GLY A 231 -15.96 -3.20 9.92
CA GLY A 231 -15.96 -3.89 11.22
C GLY A 231 -14.96 -3.33 12.24
N SER A 232 -14.23 -2.29 11.88
CA SER A 232 -13.30 -1.53 12.74
C SER A 232 -13.36 -0.04 12.47
N VAL A 233 -13.56 0.34 11.21
CA VAL A 233 -13.57 1.72 10.75
C VAL A 233 -14.89 2.02 10.06
N LEU A 234 -15.60 3.06 10.51
CA LEU A 234 -16.75 3.59 9.79
C LEU A 234 -16.31 4.19 8.45
N ASN A 235 -17.13 4.00 7.42
CA ASN A 235 -16.89 4.61 6.11
C ASN A 235 -16.76 6.13 6.18
N THR A 236 -17.50 6.78 7.09
CA THR A 236 -17.41 8.23 7.34
C THR A 236 -16.04 8.65 7.87
N SER A 237 -15.42 7.83 8.75
CA SER A 237 -14.05 8.11 9.21
C SER A 237 -13.06 8.00 8.04
N SER A 238 -13.14 6.92 7.26
CA SER A 238 -12.25 6.72 6.09
C SER A 238 -12.43 7.81 5.03
N ARG A 239 -13.67 8.20 4.74
CA ARG A 239 -14.00 9.23 3.75
C ARG A 239 -13.62 10.64 4.16
N SER A 240 -13.44 10.88 5.46
CA SER A 240 -12.93 12.16 5.97
C SER A 240 -11.51 12.49 5.46
N LEU A 241 -10.77 11.50 4.92
CA LEU A 241 -9.47 11.74 4.28
C LEU A 241 -9.57 12.74 3.14
N LYS A 242 -10.67 12.71 2.39
CA LYS A 242 -10.89 13.61 1.26
C LYS A 242 -10.75 15.08 1.66
N TYR A 243 -11.31 15.48 2.79
CA TYR A 243 -11.24 16.85 3.26
C TYR A 243 -9.81 17.31 3.57
N LEU A 244 -8.94 16.40 3.96
CA LEU A 244 -7.54 16.73 4.24
C LEU A 244 -6.72 16.94 2.96
N LEU A 245 -7.05 16.23 1.86
CA LEU A 245 -6.15 16.11 0.71
C LEU A 245 -6.70 16.69 -0.59
N VAL A 246 -8.03 16.75 -0.79
CA VAL A 246 -8.64 16.96 -2.11
C VAL A 246 -8.28 18.30 -2.75
N GLU A 247 -8.08 19.35 -1.93
CA GLU A 247 -7.76 20.68 -2.45
C GLU A 247 -6.33 20.77 -3.02
N ASN A 248 -5.42 19.94 -2.51
CA ASN A 248 -4.01 19.95 -2.92
C ASN A 248 -3.65 18.77 -3.84
N ALA A 249 -4.40 17.66 -3.75
CA ALA A 249 -4.12 16.49 -4.57
C ALA A 249 -4.33 16.80 -6.06
N LYS A 250 -3.48 16.23 -6.93
CA LYS A 250 -3.65 16.29 -8.38
C LYS A 250 -4.91 15.54 -8.83
N SER A 251 -5.22 14.40 -8.18
CA SER A 251 -6.48 13.68 -8.32
C SER A 251 -6.83 12.98 -7.02
N TYR A 252 -8.13 12.81 -6.75
CA TYR A 252 -8.63 12.08 -5.59
C TYR A 252 -9.74 11.13 -6.01
N GLN A 253 -9.58 9.84 -5.73
CA GLN A 253 -10.52 8.78 -6.04
C GLN A 253 -10.90 8.01 -4.78
N GLU A 254 -12.17 7.60 -4.68
CA GLU A 254 -12.66 6.71 -3.63
C GLU A 254 -13.21 5.42 -4.24
N LYS A 255 -12.92 4.29 -3.58
CA LYS A 255 -13.45 2.97 -3.92
C LYS A 255 -13.99 2.27 -2.70
N LYS A 256 -15.30 2.00 -2.73
CA LYS A 256 -15.98 1.21 -1.71
C LYS A 256 -15.97 -0.27 -2.12
N ILE A 257 -15.43 -1.10 -1.25
CA ILE A 257 -15.45 -2.57 -1.37
C ILE A 257 -16.59 -3.10 -0.52
N THR A 258 -17.35 -4.08 -1.01
CA THR A 258 -18.49 -4.68 -0.31
C THR A 258 -18.35 -6.19 -0.20
N GLY A 259 -19.13 -6.82 0.70
CA GLY A 259 -19.13 -8.27 0.88
C GLY A 259 -18.13 -8.76 1.93
N GLN A 260 -17.88 -10.06 1.98
CA GLN A 260 -17.10 -10.70 3.04
C GLN A 260 -15.63 -10.22 3.09
N LEU A 261 -15.01 -9.99 1.92
CA LEU A 261 -13.65 -9.53 1.82
C LEU A 261 -13.50 -8.00 2.00
N ALA A 262 -14.59 -7.30 2.33
CA ALA A 262 -14.57 -5.89 2.73
C ALA A 262 -14.26 -5.67 4.22
N GLN A 263 -14.14 -6.75 5.01
CA GLN A 263 -13.75 -6.69 6.42
C GLN A 263 -12.33 -6.13 6.55
N HIS A 264 -12.09 -5.35 7.61
CA HIS A 264 -10.87 -4.56 7.85
C HIS A 264 -9.56 -5.26 7.46
N SER A 265 -9.32 -6.44 8.06
CA SER A 265 -8.09 -7.22 7.78
C SER A 265 -8.17 -8.05 6.51
N GLN A 266 -9.33 -8.17 5.86
CA GLN A 266 -9.48 -8.89 4.60
C GLN A 266 -9.24 -7.99 3.38
N LEU A 267 -9.27 -6.68 3.55
CA LEU A 267 -9.04 -5.75 2.43
C LEU A 267 -7.64 -5.92 1.82
N HIS A 268 -6.62 -6.19 2.64
CA HIS A 268 -5.26 -6.44 2.12
C HIS A 268 -5.04 -7.87 1.57
N GLU A 269 -6.06 -8.74 1.66
CA GLU A 269 -6.10 -10.10 1.09
C GLU A 269 -7.14 -10.21 -0.04
N ASN A 270 -7.67 -9.08 -0.52
CA ASN A 270 -8.79 -9.05 -1.46
C ASN A 270 -8.28 -8.85 -2.90
N PRO A 271 -8.53 -9.81 -3.82
CA PRO A 271 -8.13 -9.67 -5.22
C PRO A 271 -8.69 -8.44 -5.95
N GLU A 272 -9.88 -7.94 -5.57
CA GLU A 272 -10.44 -6.70 -6.12
C GLU A 272 -9.59 -5.50 -5.70
N VAL A 273 -9.09 -5.49 -4.46
CA VAL A 273 -8.17 -4.45 -3.96
C VAL A 273 -6.83 -4.54 -4.70
N ASP A 274 -6.31 -5.76 -4.95
CA ASP A 274 -5.09 -5.93 -5.73
C ASP A 274 -5.21 -5.34 -7.14
N GLU A 275 -6.32 -5.61 -7.84
CA GLU A 275 -6.57 -5.08 -9.18
C GLU A 275 -6.64 -3.56 -9.19
N LEU A 276 -7.40 -2.96 -8.25
CA LEU A 276 -7.52 -1.51 -8.10
C LEU A 276 -6.16 -0.86 -7.83
N LEU A 277 -5.37 -1.45 -6.94
CA LEU A 277 -4.05 -0.97 -6.56
C LEU A 277 -3.07 -1.05 -7.74
N ILE A 278 -3.02 -2.19 -8.45
CA ILE A 278 -2.15 -2.41 -9.61
C ILE A 278 -2.51 -1.44 -10.74
N ASP A 279 -3.80 -1.30 -11.03
CA ASP A 279 -4.28 -0.40 -12.07
C ASP A 279 -3.96 1.06 -11.72
N PHE A 280 -4.22 1.48 -10.50
CA PHE A 280 -3.96 2.85 -10.08
C PHE A 280 -2.46 3.19 -10.08
N LEU A 281 -1.62 2.31 -9.55
CA LEU A 281 -0.19 2.60 -9.38
C LEU A 281 0.58 2.50 -10.70
N TRP A 282 0.29 1.49 -11.54
CA TRP A 282 1.22 1.12 -12.61
C TRP A 282 0.61 0.96 -14.01
N LYS A 283 -0.71 0.98 -14.18
CA LYS A 283 -1.33 0.89 -15.51
C LYS A 283 -0.99 2.12 -16.35
N LYS A 284 -0.75 1.88 -17.66
CA LYS A 284 -0.51 2.92 -18.67
C LYS A 284 -1.78 3.67 -19.04
#